data_38d9af0ff5eb8b0f02e09db091e40ffa
#
_entry.id   38d9af0ff5eb8b0f02e09db091e40ffa
#
_cell.length_a   1.000
_cell.length_b   1.000
_cell.length_c   1.000
_cell.angle_alpha   90.00
_cell.angle_beta   90.00
_cell.angle_gamma   90.00
#
_symmetry.space_group_name_H-M   'P 1'
#
loop_
_entity.id
_entity.type
_entity.pdbx_description
1 polymer ?
#
loop_
_entity_poly.entity_id
_entity_poly.type
_entity_poly.pdbx_seq_one_letter_code
_entity_poly.pdbx_strand_id
1 'polypeptide(L)'
;MKRIICASLSLLLLLTGCTAPAPDPLPTESFTYGIYEFAFAVEQLSGEPTDAWDFVYTYNGETITTGHQIRFSLGIFTFHSMQVDIIEKAAPSNTYSATFPVAICRGGTGKTEITVTNADGKTATFKITCLVTQIGKQ
;
A
#
# COMPACT_ATOMS: atom_id res chain seq x y z
N MET A 1 -69.30 9.01 -13.57
CA MET A 1 -68.31 8.44 -14.52
C MET A 1 -67.27 9.41 -15.06
N LYS A 2 -67.55 10.70 -15.10
CA LYS A 2 -66.56 11.70 -15.59
C LYS A 2 -65.36 11.99 -14.68
N ARG A 3 -65.39 11.62 -13.42
CA ARG A 3 -64.30 11.92 -12.46
C ARG A 3 -63.16 10.89 -12.44
N ILE A 4 -63.36 9.69 -12.96
CA ILE A 4 -62.37 8.62 -12.94
C ILE A 4 -61.36 8.80 -14.10
N ILE A 5 -61.79 9.40 -15.22
CA ILE A 5 -60.94 9.60 -16.40
C ILE A 5 -59.87 10.70 -16.15
N CYS A 6 -60.20 11.74 -15.35
CA CYS A 6 -59.23 12.77 -15.04
C CYS A 6 -58.13 12.32 -14.07
N ALA A 7 -58.44 11.38 -13.17
CA ALA A 7 -57.46 10.87 -12.21
C ALA A 7 -56.42 9.94 -12.88
N SER A 8 -56.85 9.15 -13.84
CA SER A 8 -55.94 8.26 -14.61
C SER A 8 -55.04 9.05 -15.57
N LEU A 9 -55.52 10.14 -16.15
CA LEU A 9 -54.73 10.99 -17.02
C LEU A 9 -53.67 11.78 -16.26
N SER A 10 -53.98 12.23 -15.05
CA SER A 10 -53.03 12.91 -14.19
C SER A 10 -51.91 11.98 -13.70
N LEU A 11 -52.20 10.72 -13.46
CA LEU A 11 -51.23 9.71 -13.07
C LEU A 11 -50.29 9.36 -14.23
N LEU A 12 -50.80 9.33 -15.46
CA LEU A 12 -49.97 9.08 -16.66
C LEU A 12 -49.04 10.23 -16.96
N LEU A 13 -49.43 11.47 -16.74
CA LEU A 13 -48.57 12.66 -16.88
C LEU A 13 -47.46 12.73 -15.83
N LEU A 14 -47.71 12.24 -14.61
CA LEU A 14 -46.69 12.14 -13.57
C LEU A 14 -45.63 11.08 -13.89
N LEU A 15 -46.01 9.99 -14.53
CA LEU A 15 -45.08 8.93 -14.96
C LEU A 15 -44.22 9.37 -16.14
N THR A 16 -44.72 10.19 -17.04
CA THR A 16 -43.92 10.71 -18.17
C THR A 16 -42.99 11.84 -17.75
N GLY A 17 -43.24 12.54 -16.65
CA GLY A 17 -42.34 13.57 -16.10
C GLY A 17 -41.11 12.99 -15.39
N CYS A 18 -41.09 11.70 -15.06
CA CYS A 18 -39.96 11.03 -14.44
C CYS A 18 -38.96 10.43 -15.44
N THR A 19 -39.18 10.54 -16.72
CA THR A 19 -38.26 10.10 -17.77
C THR A 19 -37.35 11.23 -18.26
N ALA A 20 -36.82 12.03 -17.35
CA ALA A 20 -35.67 12.87 -17.70
C ALA A 20 -34.54 11.95 -18.19
N PRO A 21 -33.87 12.25 -19.31
CA PRO A 21 -32.75 11.46 -19.75
C PRO A 21 -31.75 11.42 -18.61
N ALA A 22 -31.31 10.21 -18.21
CA ALA A 22 -30.26 10.06 -17.24
C ALA A 22 -29.07 10.90 -17.72
N PRO A 23 -28.43 11.70 -16.86
CA PRO A 23 -27.22 12.43 -17.25
C PRO A 23 -26.24 11.40 -17.82
N ASP A 24 -25.62 11.73 -18.96
CA ASP A 24 -24.58 10.90 -19.53
C ASP A 24 -23.63 10.51 -18.42
N PRO A 25 -23.33 9.20 -18.24
CA PRO A 25 -22.37 8.79 -17.24
C PRO A 25 -21.09 9.57 -17.54
N LEU A 26 -20.62 10.32 -16.56
CA LEU A 26 -19.31 10.95 -16.64
C LEU A 26 -18.34 9.87 -17.10
N PRO A 27 -17.48 10.14 -18.10
CA PRO A 27 -16.48 9.19 -18.53
C PRO A 27 -15.66 8.79 -17.30
N THR A 28 -15.99 7.67 -16.72
CA THR A 28 -15.25 7.08 -15.63
C THR A 28 -14.01 6.54 -16.32
N GLU A 29 -12.93 7.29 -16.28
CA GLU A 29 -11.61 6.74 -16.59
C GLU A 29 -11.39 5.61 -15.57
N SER A 30 -11.72 4.40 -15.96
CA SER A 30 -11.51 3.23 -15.12
C SER A 30 -10.04 2.84 -15.21
N PHE A 31 -9.23 3.47 -14.38
CA PHE A 31 -7.88 2.97 -14.17
C PHE A 31 -7.97 1.61 -13.48
N THR A 32 -7.36 0.62 -14.08
CA THR A 32 -7.37 -0.76 -13.55
C THR A 32 -6.21 -0.98 -12.58
N TYR A 33 -5.11 -0.24 -12.74
CA TYR A 33 -3.88 -0.41 -11.95
C TYR A 33 -3.35 0.90 -11.44
N GLY A 34 -2.75 0.85 -10.24
CA GLY A 34 -1.88 1.88 -9.69
C GLY A 34 -0.42 1.47 -9.83
N ILE A 35 0.45 2.47 -10.00
CA ILE A 35 1.89 2.29 -9.90
C ILE A 35 2.31 2.84 -8.54
N TYR A 36 2.97 2.00 -7.77
CA TYR A 36 3.39 2.29 -6.40
C TYR A 36 4.89 2.20 -6.27
N GLU A 37 5.47 3.13 -5.54
CA GLU A 37 6.90 3.18 -5.24
C GLU A 37 7.13 2.92 -3.77
N PHE A 38 8.15 2.11 -3.46
CA PHE A 38 8.60 1.83 -2.10
C PHE A 38 9.75 2.75 -1.69
N ALA A 39 9.67 3.25 -0.46
CA ALA A 39 10.78 3.94 0.19
C ALA A 39 11.01 3.33 1.58
N PHE A 40 12.28 3.07 1.89
CA PHE A 40 12.68 2.48 3.17
C PHE A 40 13.43 3.48 4.03
N ALA A 41 13.15 3.45 5.32
CA ALA A 41 13.87 4.22 6.32
C ALA A 41 14.22 3.33 7.52
N VAL A 42 15.41 3.51 8.04
CA VAL A 42 15.91 2.85 9.25
C VAL A 42 16.17 3.91 10.31
N GLU A 43 15.52 3.76 11.44
CA GLU A 43 15.75 4.57 12.64
C GLU A 43 16.41 3.71 13.71
N GLN A 44 17.57 4.12 14.19
CA GLN A 44 18.21 3.47 15.31
C GLN A 44 17.54 3.92 16.60
N LEU A 45 16.99 2.98 17.36
CA LEU A 45 16.38 3.27 18.67
C LEU A 45 17.37 3.14 19.81
N SER A 46 18.35 2.24 19.71
CA SER A 46 19.38 2.04 20.72
C SER A 46 20.57 1.23 20.17
N GLY A 47 21.69 1.28 20.88
CA GLY A 47 22.84 0.39 20.70
C GLY A 47 23.82 0.81 19.62
N GLU A 48 24.42 -0.15 18.92
CA GLU A 48 25.44 0.04 17.90
C GLU A 48 24.91 0.82 16.68
N PRO A 49 25.74 1.66 16.03
CA PRO A 49 25.32 2.51 14.93
C PRO A 49 24.85 1.72 13.70
N THR A 50 23.97 2.32 12.91
CA THR A 50 23.39 1.72 11.69
C THR A 50 24.42 1.39 10.63
N ASP A 51 25.55 2.10 10.58
CA ASP A 51 26.63 1.89 9.60
C ASP A 51 27.37 0.56 9.78
N ALA A 52 27.24 -0.09 10.95
CA ALA A 52 27.77 -1.43 11.18
C ALA A 52 26.95 -2.55 10.51
N TRP A 53 25.76 -2.22 9.97
CA TRP A 53 24.81 -3.16 9.45
C TRP A 53 24.39 -2.82 8.02
N ASP A 54 24.13 -3.86 7.22
CA ASP A 54 23.45 -3.75 5.94
C ASP A 54 21.99 -4.18 6.09
N PHE A 55 21.10 -3.47 5.41
CA PHE A 55 19.67 -3.74 5.39
C PHE A 55 19.25 -4.14 3.98
N VAL A 56 18.82 -5.37 3.81
CA VAL A 56 18.40 -5.92 2.53
C VAL A 56 16.91 -6.20 2.57
N TYR A 57 16.15 -5.60 1.68
CA TYR A 57 14.70 -5.76 1.59
C TYR A 57 14.33 -6.73 0.49
N THR A 58 13.39 -7.62 0.78
CA THR A 58 12.89 -8.62 -0.17
C THR A 58 11.37 -8.57 -0.23
N TYR A 59 10.86 -8.51 -1.45
CA TYR A 59 9.43 -8.54 -1.75
C TYR A 59 9.18 -9.58 -2.84
N ASN A 60 8.24 -10.52 -2.60
CA ASN A 60 7.94 -11.64 -3.52
C ASN A 60 9.18 -12.42 -4.00
N GLY A 61 10.19 -12.57 -3.14
CA GLY A 61 11.44 -13.27 -3.47
C GLY A 61 12.48 -12.45 -4.23
N GLU A 62 12.19 -11.20 -4.53
CA GLU A 62 13.12 -10.29 -5.21
C GLU A 62 13.68 -9.26 -4.23
N THR A 63 15.00 -9.03 -4.31
CA THR A 63 15.64 -7.94 -3.57
C THR A 63 15.23 -6.62 -4.17
N ILE A 64 14.73 -5.72 -3.33
CA ILE A 64 14.26 -4.40 -3.74
C ILE A 64 14.99 -3.29 -2.98
N THR A 65 14.99 -2.11 -3.56
CA THR A 65 15.58 -0.89 -2.99
C THR A 65 14.57 0.24 -2.94
N THR A 66 14.90 1.30 -2.24
CA THR A 66 14.12 2.55 -2.34
C THR A 66 14.02 3.00 -3.79
N GLY A 67 12.82 3.36 -4.22
CA GLY A 67 12.50 3.70 -5.61
C GLY A 67 12.00 2.51 -6.45
N HIS A 68 11.97 1.29 -5.88
CA HIS A 68 11.38 0.14 -6.56
C HIS A 68 9.89 0.38 -6.80
N GLN A 69 9.44 0.12 -8.03
CA GLN A 69 8.06 0.35 -8.46
C GLN A 69 7.36 -0.95 -8.75
N ILE A 70 6.14 -1.06 -8.26
CA ILE A 70 5.25 -2.18 -8.57
C ILE A 70 3.95 -1.68 -9.18
N ARG A 71 3.36 -2.52 -10.02
CA ARG A 71 2.03 -2.33 -10.58
C ARG A 71 1.04 -3.17 -9.79
N PHE A 72 -0.03 -2.55 -9.29
CA PHE A 72 -1.02 -3.22 -8.46
C PHE A 72 -2.44 -2.82 -8.85
N SER A 73 -3.40 -3.76 -8.74
CA SER A 73 -4.81 -3.48 -9.04
C SER A 73 -5.38 -2.42 -8.11
N LEU A 74 -6.08 -1.44 -8.68
CA LEU A 74 -6.81 -0.43 -7.91
C LEU A 74 -8.03 -1.05 -7.24
N GLY A 75 -8.39 -0.50 -6.08
CA GLY A 75 -9.59 -0.90 -5.34
C GLY A 75 -9.41 -2.14 -4.46
N ILE A 76 -8.25 -2.76 -4.45
CA ILE A 76 -7.91 -3.85 -3.54
C ILE A 76 -6.98 -3.31 -2.47
N PHE A 77 -7.50 -3.17 -1.26
CA PHE A 77 -6.68 -2.92 -0.09
C PHE A 77 -6.14 -4.27 0.41
N THR A 78 -4.85 -4.49 0.25
CA THR A 78 -4.20 -5.72 0.70
C THR A 78 -2.92 -5.42 1.46
N PHE A 79 -2.65 -6.26 2.46
CA PHE A 79 -1.36 -6.27 3.11
C PHE A 79 -0.46 -7.30 2.40
N HIS A 80 0.73 -6.87 2.06
CA HIS A 80 1.77 -7.72 1.52
C HIS A 80 2.87 -7.93 2.54
N SER A 81 3.49 -9.08 2.50
CA SER A 81 4.61 -9.42 3.37
C SER A 81 5.90 -8.87 2.77
N MET A 82 6.61 -8.07 3.55
CA MET A 82 7.95 -7.58 3.26
C MET A 82 8.92 -8.25 4.20
N GLN A 83 10.05 -8.71 3.69
CA GLN A 83 11.15 -9.22 4.51
C GLN A 83 12.27 -8.17 4.55
N VAL A 84 12.92 -8.06 5.69
CA VAL A 84 14.20 -7.36 5.83
C VAL A 84 15.21 -8.30 6.46
N ASP A 85 16.38 -8.38 5.86
CA ASP A 85 17.54 -9.05 6.40
C ASP A 85 18.55 -7.98 6.89
N ILE A 86 18.96 -8.10 8.13
CA ILE A 86 19.92 -7.20 8.79
C ILE A 86 21.20 -7.98 8.95
N ILE A 87 22.23 -7.57 8.24
CA ILE A 87 23.50 -8.30 8.09
C ILE A 87 24.62 -7.51 8.73
N GLU A 88 25.35 -8.12 9.66
CA GLU A 88 26.53 -7.50 10.24
C GLU A 88 27.66 -7.43 9.21
N LYS A 89 28.16 -6.23 8.91
CA LYS A 89 29.22 -6.02 7.91
C LYS A 89 30.52 -6.70 8.27
N ALA A 90 30.88 -6.69 9.56
CA ALA A 90 32.10 -7.32 10.08
C ALA A 90 32.01 -8.85 10.14
N ALA A 91 30.80 -9.40 10.22
CA ALA A 91 30.52 -10.84 10.31
C ALA A 91 29.25 -11.19 9.53
N PRO A 92 29.29 -11.30 8.16
CA PRO A 92 28.10 -11.48 7.33
C PRO A 92 27.31 -12.76 7.60
N SER A 93 27.89 -13.76 8.25
CA SER A 93 27.14 -14.94 8.72
C SER A 93 26.18 -14.62 9.86
N ASN A 94 26.35 -13.49 10.53
CA ASN A 94 25.46 -12.97 11.56
C ASN A 94 24.35 -12.15 10.89
N THR A 95 23.27 -12.80 10.53
CA THR A 95 22.12 -12.22 9.83
C THR A 95 20.84 -12.44 10.63
N TYR A 96 20.05 -11.40 10.74
CA TYR A 96 18.73 -11.40 11.36
C TYR A 96 17.67 -11.09 10.31
N SER A 97 16.61 -11.87 10.29
CA SER A 97 15.49 -11.67 9.35
C SER A 97 14.22 -11.32 10.10
N ALA A 98 13.51 -10.34 9.62
CA ALA A 98 12.17 -10.00 10.07
C ALA A 98 11.22 -9.87 8.89
N THR A 99 9.97 -10.25 9.11
CA THR A 99 8.89 -10.10 8.13
C THR A 99 7.83 -9.20 8.71
N PHE A 100 7.35 -8.25 7.92
CA PHE A 100 6.32 -7.32 8.36
C PHE A 100 5.31 -7.01 7.26
N PRO A 101 4.05 -6.72 7.62
CA PRO A 101 3.03 -6.36 6.64
C PRO A 101 3.23 -4.94 6.15
N VAL A 102 3.02 -4.74 4.85
CA VAL A 102 3.00 -3.44 4.17
C VAL A 102 1.68 -3.27 3.46
N ALA A 103 0.99 -2.17 3.70
CA ALA A 103 -0.23 -1.84 3.00
C ALA A 103 0.09 -1.27 1.61
N ILE A 104 -0.38 -1.92 0.56
CA ILE A 104 -0.25 -1.43 -0.82
C ILE A 104 -1.47 -0.59 -1.16
N CYS A 105 -1.39 0.69 -0.85
CA CYS A 105 -2.40 1.69 -1.16
C CYS A 105 -1.74 3.08 -1.18
N ARG A 106 -2.50 4.09 -1.58
CA ARG A 106 -2.02 5.48 -1.50
C ARG A 106 -1.70 5.85 -0.05
N GLY A 107 -0.44 6.17 0.23
CA GLY A 107 0.02 6.48 1.58
C GLY A 107 0.11 5.26 2.50
N GLY A 108 0.22 4.07 1.92
CA GLY A 108 0.40 2.83 2.68
C GLY A 108 1.74 2.80 3.41
N THR A 109 1.78 2.09 4.53
CA THR A 109 2.97 1.95 5.35
C THR A 109 3.10 0.54 5.88
N GLY A 110 4.34 0.15 6.16
CA GLY A 110 4.68 -1.02 6.94
C GLY A 110 5.79 -0.66 7.93
N LYS A 111 5.77 -1.26 9.10
CA LYS A 111 6.77 -1.01 10.16
C LYS A 111 7.10 -2.29 10.89
N THR A 112 8.36 -2.38 11.31
CA THR A 112 8.81 -3.42 12.25
C THR A 112 9.92 -2.87 13.13
N GLU A 113 10.06 -3.43 14.32
CA GLU A 113 11.20 -3.20 15.21
C GLU A 113 11.92 -4.52 15.41
N ILE A 114 13.23 -4.48 15.33
CA ILE A 114 14.07 -5.66 15.50
C ILE A 114 15.30 -5.31 16.35
N THR A 115 15.59 -6.18 17.32
CA THR A 115 16.82 -6.13 18.09
C THR A 115 17.77 -7.19 17.58
N VAL A 116 18.98 -6.77 17.27
CA VAL A 116 20.06 -7.62 16.78
C VAL A 116 21.22 -7.60 17.76
N THR A 117 22.05 -8.63 17.75
CA THR A 117 23.25 -8.73 18.55
C THR A 117 24.44 -8.95 17.62
N ASN A 118 25.48 -8.12 17.72
CA ASN A 118 26.68 -8.30 16.93
C ASN A 118 27.55 -9.47 17.43
N ALA A 119 28.59 -9.79 16.68
CA ALA A 119 29.51 -10.88 17.04
C ALA A 119 30.24 -10.67 18.40
N ASP A 120 30.35 -9.42 18.85
CA ASP A 120 30.94 -9.06 20.14
C ASP A 120 29.95 -9.08 21.31
N GLY A 121 28.70 -9.46 21.05
CA GLY A 121 27.62 -9.55 22.04
C GLY A 121 26.93 -8.22 22.36
N LYS A 122 27.20 -7.15 21.61
CA LYS A 122 26.52 -5.86 21.76
C LYS A 122 25.21 -5.84 20.96
N THR A 123 24.19 -5.25 21.54
CA THR A 123 22.86 -5.16 20.93
C THR A 123 22.62 -3.82 20.25
N ALA A 124 21.78 -3.83 19.22
CA ALA A 124 21.20 -2.67 18.59
C ALA A 124 19.72 -2.92 18.29
N THR A 125 18.89 -1.89 18.43
CA THR A 125 17.48 -1.96 18.08
C THR A 125 17.19 -0.95 16.98
N PHE A 126 16.57 -1.44 15.90
CA PHE A 126 16.21 -0.66 14.74
C PHE A 126 14.71 -0.68 14.53
N LYS A 127 14.17 0.46 14.18
CA LYS A 127 12.82 0.58 13.62
C LYS A 127 12.94 0.78 12.12
N ILE A 128 12.32 -0.12 11.38
CA ILE A 128 12.32 -0.13 9.93
C ILE A 128 10.93 0.28 9.47
N THR A 129 10.88 1.23 8.56
CA THR A 129 9.64 1.74 7.97
C THR A 129 9.70 1.60 6.46
N CYS A 130 8.65 1.04 5.87
CA CYS A 130 8.39 1.06 4.44
C CYS A 130 7.24 2.04 4.18
N LEU A 131 7.45 3.01 3.30
CA LEU A 131 6.43 3.92 2.80
C LEU A 131 6.05 3.50 1.38
N VAL A 132 4.75 3.55 1.08
CA VAL A 132 4.21 3.24 -0.24
C VAL A 132 3.56 4.49 -0.81
N THR A 133 4.07 4.96 -1.94
CA THR A 133 3.55 6.15 -2.62
C THR A 133 2.96 5.75 -3.96
N GLN A 134 1.72 6.10 -4.21
CA GLN A 134 1.14 5.95 -5.54
C GLN A 134 1.65 7.07 -6.45
N ILE A 135 2.41 6.69 -7.49
CA ILE A 135 3.05 7.62 -8.43
C ILE A 135 2.35 7.68 -9.80
N GLY A 136 1.43 6.77 -10.07
CA GLY A 136 0.71 6.74 -11.34
C GLY A 136 -0.52 5.81 -11.31
N LYS A 137 -1.28 5.89 -12.41
CA LYS A 137 -2.43 5.01 -12.68
C LYS A 137 -2.40 4.60 -14.14
N GLN A 138 -2.86 3.39 -14.44
CA GLN A 138 -2.97 2.84 -15.79
C GLN A 138 -4.29 2.09 -15.97
#